data_9d42a0f53a4f8cf329dea466dd4ef4ee
#
_entry.id   9d42a0f53a4f8cf329dea466dd4ef4ee
#
_cell.length_a   1.000
_cell.length_b   1.000
_cell.length_c   1.000
_cell.angle_alpha   90.00
_cell.angle_beta   90.00
_cell.angle_gamma   90.00
#
_symmetry.space_group_name_H-M   'P 1'
#
loop_
_entity.id
_entity.type
_entity.pdbx_description
1 polymer ?
#
loop_
_entity_poly.entity_id
_entity_poly.type
_entity_poly.pdbx_seq_one_letter_code
_entity_poly.pdbx_strand_id
1 'polypeptide(L)'
;MDNKEKAVKTYDFIKNGDTEQAKEILITDKGLLEFITPFGTWLHVAARAGSLDMIKFLVEYGMDINTNEGVPKSAPIAHAASEGEFSIVQYLYDSGAILDVSDPSRNPLFSAIYGGHLDIVKYLVQSGIDINVKYTGDTMKDMGAYEFAIERGQIEIAEYLKRKLNKKVQKRVLKD
;
A
#
# COMPACT_ATOMS: atom_id res chain seq x y z
N MET A 1 -8.09 -10.83 30.54
CA MET A 1 -8.08 -9.81 29.46
C MET A 1 -8.95 -10.34 28.33
N ASP A 2 -9.96 -9.61 27.91
CA ASP A 2 -10.82 -10.01 26.80
C ASP A 2 -10.14 -9.79 25.43
N ASN A 3 -10.75 -10.27 24.34
CA ASN A 3 -10.15 -10.15 23.00
C ASN A 3 -10.01 -8.70 22.54
N LYS A 4 -10.91 -7.81 22.98
CA LYS A 4 -10.86 -6.39 22.62
C LYS A 4 -9.67 -5.70 23.32
N GLU A 5 -9.47 -5.97 24.59
CA GLU A 5 -8.32 -5.45 25.35
C GLU A 5 -6.98 -5.95 24.78
N LYS A 6 -6.92 -7.25 24.39
CA LYS A 6 -5.75 -7.81 23.71
C LYS A 6 -5.50 -7.15 22.36
N ALA A 7 -6.55 -6.94 21.57
CA ALA A 7 -6.44 -6.28 20.27
C ALA A 7 -5.93 -4.83 20.39
N VAL A 8 -6.42 -4.07 21.37
CA VAL A 8 -5.93 -2.70 21.64
C VAL A 8 -4.43 -2.74 21.99
N LYS A 9 -4.02 -3.64 22.90
CA LYS A 9 -2.59 -3.78 23.24
C LYS A 9 -1.73 -4.19 22.06
N THR A 10 -2.19 -5.15 21.25
CA THR A 10 -1.49 -5.57 20.05
C THR A 10 -1.30 -4.40 19.08
N TYR A 11 -2.36 -3.61 18.84
CA TYR A 11 -2.29 -2.40 18.05
C TYR A 11 -1.25 -1.40 18.58
N ASP A 12 -1.28 -1.12 19.88
CA ASP A 12 -0.35 -0.19 20.50
C ASP A 12 1.10 -0.68 20.41
N PHE A 13 1.36 -1.97 20.62
CA PHE A 13 2.67 -2.56 20.46
C PHE A 13 3.19 -2.45 19.02
N ILE A 14 2.36 -2.78 18.03
CA ILE A 14 2.77 -2.63 16.61
C ILE A 14 3.09 -1.17 16.29
N LYS A 15 2.24 -0.24 16.71
CA LYS A 15 2.41 1.18 16.47
C LYS A 15 3.68 1.76 17.13
N ASN A 16 4.03 1.26 18.30
CA ASN A 16 5.19 1.73 19.07
C ASN A 16 6.51 1.00 18.68
N GLY A 17 6.43 -0.01 17.79
CA GLY A 17 7.59 -0.82 17.40
C GLY A 17 7.93 -1.95 18.38
N ASP A 18 7.08 -2.21 19.37
CA ASP A 18 7.22 -3.29 20.34
C ASP A 18 6.80 -4.65 19.73
N THR A 19 7.45 -5.02 18.63
CA THR A 19 7.03 -6.12 17.73
C THR A 19 6.98 -7.46 18.44
N GLU A 20 7.93 -7.76 19.34
CA GLU A 20 7.99 -9.05 20.06
C GLU A 20 6.79 -9.22 20.99
N GLN A 21 6.35 -8.17 21.69
CA GLN A 21 5.18 -8.22 22.56
C GLN A 21 3.88 -8.40 21.73
N ALA A 22 3.80 -7.78 20.58
CA ALA A 22 2.68 -7.99 19.66
C ALA A 22 2.62 -9.44 19.16
N LYS A 23 3.76 -10.01 18.74
CA LYS A 23 3.87 -11.39 18.30
C LYS A 23 3.47 -12.37 19.40
N GLU A 24 3.96 -12.17 20.63
CA GLU A 24 3.62 -13.02 21.78
C GLU A 24 2.10 -13.12 22.00
N ILE A 25 1.39 -12.00 21.96
CA ILE A 25 -0.08 -11.99 22.06
C ILE A 25 -0.73 -12.77 20.94
N LEU A 26 -0.32 -12.55 19.69
CA LEU A 26 -0.91 -13.19 18.49
C LEU A 26 -0.60 -14.70 18.44
N ILE A 27 0.56 -15.13 18.91
CA ILE A 27 0.92 -16.55 19.01
C ILE A 27 0.10 -17.25 20.09
N THR A 28 -0.08 -16.59 21.24
CA THR A 28 -0.81 -17.14 22.38
C THR A 28 -2.31 -17.24 22.12
N ASP A 29 -2.86 -16.30 21.35
CA ASP A 29 -4.27 -16.24 21.01
C ASP A 29 -4.46 -16.11 19.49
N LYS A 30 -4.43 -17.26 18.80
CA LYS A 30 -4.55 -17.30 17.34
C LYS A 30 -5.87 -16.73 16.80
N GLY A 31 -6.92 -16.68 17.61
CA GLY A 31 -8.19 -16.06 17.22
C GLY A 31 -8.05 -14.55 16.97
N LEU A 32 -7.03 -13.92 17.54
CA LEU A 32 -6.73 -12.52 17.27
C LEU A 32 -6.16 -12.26 15.88
N LEU A 33 -5.57 -13.24 15.21
CA LEU A 33 -5.08 -13.07 13.83
C LEU A 33 -6.21 -12.71 12.86
N GLU A 34 -7.43 -13.20 13.12
CA GLU A 34 -8.62 -12.91 12.32
C GLU A 34 -9.33 -11.62 12.76
N PHE A 35 -8.83 -10.95 13.80
CA PHE A 35 -9.45 -9.74 14.32
C PHE A 35 -9.28 -8.59 13.32
N ILE A 36 -10.41 -7.98 12.92
CA ILE A 36 -10.42 -6.81 12.05
C ILE A 36 -10.51 -5.56 12.91
N THR A 37 -9.46 -4.75 12.85
CA THR A 37 -9.43 -3.44 13.50
C THR A 37 -10.20 -2.40 12.65
N PRO A 38 -10.52 -1.22 13.16
CA PRO A 38 -11.05 -0.13 12.33
C PRO A 38 -10.14 0.25 11.15
N PHE A 39 -8.85 -0.09 11.24
CA PHE A 39 -7.84 0.19 10.20
C PHE A 39 -7.58 -1.01 9.28
N GLY A 40 -8.32 -2.11 9.42
CA GLY A 40 -8.17 -3.35 8.67
C GLY A 40 -7.52 -4.47 9.49
N THR A 41 -6.92 -5.44 8.80
CA THR A 41 -6.20 -6.55 9.43
C THR A 41 -4.88 -6.08 10.05
N TRP A 42 -4.21 -6.95 10.80
CA TRP A 42 -2.87 -6.65 11.35
C TRP A 42 -1.82 -6.32 10.28
N LEU A 43 -1.98 -6.87 9.05
CA LEU A 43 -1.11 -6.47 7.92
C LEU A 43 -1.27 -4.99 7.56
N HIS A 44 -2.49 -4.45 7.61
CA HIS A 44 -2.73 -3.02 7.38
C HIS A 44 -2.10 -2.17 8.49
N VAL A 45 -2.27 -2.60 9.75
CA VAL A 45 -1.70 -1.91 10.91
C VAL A 45 -0.17 -1.91 10.82
N ALA A 46 0.44 -3.05 10.55
CA ALA A 46 1.90 -3.19 10.40
C ALA A 46 2.45 -2.39 9.21
N ALA A 47 1.73 -2.38 8.06
CA ALA A 47 2.12 -1.61 6.88
C ALA A 47 2.13 -0.10 7.15
N ARG A 48 1.15 0.41 7.88
CA ARG A 48 1.07 1.82 8.28
C ARG A 48 2.08 2.20 9.36
N ALA A 49 2.44 1.24 10.21
CA ALA A 49 3.42 1.46 11.28
C ALA A 49 4.89 1.30 10.80
N GLY A 50 5.12 0.94 9.53
CA GLY A 50 6.47 0.72 9.01
C GLY A 50 7.16 -0.52 9.58
N SER A 51 6.40 -1.47 10.16
CA SER A 51 6.97 -2.65 10.82
C SER A 51 7.17 -3.81 9.86
N LEU A 52 8.28 -3.82 9.12
CA LEU A 52 8.61 -4.90 8.19
C LEU A 52 8.72 -6.26 8.88
N ASP A 53 9.22 -6.29 10.11
CA ASP A 53 9.36 -7.52 10.88
C ASP A 53 7.98 -8.10 11.24
N MET A 54 7.02 -7.24 11.59
CA MET A 54 5.64 -7.66 11.83
C MET A 54 4.95 -8.11 10.54
N ILE A 55 5.19 -7.44 9.41
CA ILE A 55 4.70 -7.86 8.08
C ILE A 55 5.18 -9.28 7.77
N LYS A 56 6.48 -9.55 7.91
CA LYS A 56 7.05 -10.89 7.65
C LYS A 56 6.40 -11.95 8.53
N PHE A 57 6.30 -11.69 9.82
CA PHE A 57 5.65 -12.59 10.76
C PHE A 57 4.20 -12.91 10.33
N LEU A 58 3.39 -11.91 10.04
CA LEU A 58 1.99 -12.10 9.67
C LEU A 58 1.82 -12.86 8.34
N VAL A 59 2.70 -12.60 7.36
CA VAL A 59 2.72 -13.35 6.09
C VAL A 59 3.10 -14.81 6.30
N GLU A 60 4.10 -15.09 7.14
CA GLU A 60 4.50 -16.45 7.52
C GLU A 60 3.39 -17.21 8.26
N TYR A 61 2.54 -16.50 9.02
CA TYR A 61 1.34 -17.06 9.64
C TYR A 61 0.15 -17.23 8.68
N GLY A 62 0.34 -16.94 7.39
CA GLY A 62 -0.64 -17.21 6.35
C GLY A 62 -1.72 -16.13 6.18
N MET A 63 -1.52 -14.93 6.70
CA MET A 63 -2.47 -13.84 6.45
C MET A 63 -2.51 -13.44 4.97
N ASP A 64 -3.72 -13.21 4.45
CA ASP A 64 -3.92 -12.78 3.06
C ASP A 64 -3.36 -11.36 2.85
N ILE A 65 -2.30 -11.28 2.04
CA ILE A 65 -1.63 -10.02 1.70
C ILE A 65 -2.45 -9.13 0.76
N ASN A 66 -3.51 -9.66 0.13
CA ASN A 66 -4.36 -8.95 -0.81
C ASN A 66 -5.73 -8.55 -0.22
N THR A 67 -5.91 -8.76 1.08
CA THR A 67 -7.15 -8.36 1.75
C THR A 67 -7.39 -6.85 1.65
N ASN A 68 -8.65 -6.45 1.42
CA ASN A 68 -9.08 -5.05 1.30
C ASN A 68 -10.00 -4.65 2.46
N GLU A 69 -9.68 -5.11 3.66
CA GLU A 69 -10.44 -4.79 4.88
C GLU A 69 -10.04 -3.41 5.45
N GLY A 70 -10.93 -2.82 6.22
CA GLY A 70 -10.70 -1.52 6.88
C GLY A 70 -11.15 -0.30 6.07
N VAL A 71 -10.65 0.87 6.45
CA VAL A 71 -10.96 2.15 5.81
C VAL A 71 -9.65 2.90 5.56
N PRO A 72 -9.34 3.25 4.31
CA PRO A 72 -10.02 2.88 3.06
C PRO A 72 -9.91 1.39 2.74
N LYS A 73 -10.83 0.87 1.94
CA LYS A 73 -10.79 -0.53 1.48
C LYS A 73 -9.69 -0.71 0.42
N SER A 74 -8.48 -0.95 0.86
CA SER A 74 -7.30 -1.15 0.02
C SER A 74 -6.34 -2.15 0.65
N ALA A 75 -5.54 -2.83 -0.15
CA ALA A 75 -4.59 -3.82 0.34
C ALA A 75 -3.43 -3.18 1.15
N PRO A 76 -2.75 -3.93 2.03
CA PRO A 76 -1.63 -3.43 2.84
C PRO A 76 -0.53 -2.73 2.05
N ILE A 77 -0.25 -3.17 0.80
CA ILE A 77 0.75 -2.54 -0.08
C ILE A 77 0.40 -1.07 -0.40
N ALA A 78 -0.89 -0.72 -0.54
CA ALA A 78 -1.31 0.66 -0.78
C ALA A 78 -1.10 1.53 0.46
N HIS A 79 -1.33 0.98 1.66
CA HIS A 79 -1.02 1.68 2.91
C HIS A 79 0.48 1.90 3.08
N ALA A 80 1.31 0.87 2.87
CA ALA A 80 2.76 1.01 2.90
C ALA A 80 3.26 2.07 1.89
N ALA A 81 2.67 2.09 0.70
CA ALA A 81 3.00 3.07 -0.34
C ALA A 81 2.63 4.51 0.05
N SER A 82 1.51 4.71 0.77
CA SER A 82 1.09 6.02 1.27
C SER A 82 2.01 6.56 2.37
N GLU A 83 2.50 5.67 3.24
CA GLU A 83 3.37 6.04 4.38
C GLU A 83 4.86 6.12 4.01
N GLY A 84 5.25 5.73 2.77
CA GLY A 84 6.65 5.79 2.32
C GLY A 84 7.48 4.58 2.71
N GLU A 85 6.87 3.49 3.09
CA GLU A 85 7.52 2.27 3.58
C GLU A 85 8.04 1.40 2.44
N PHE A 86 9.10 1.87 1.76
CA PHE A 86 9.67 1.25 0.56
C PHE A 86 9.98 -0.23 0.74
N SER A 87 10.64 -0.61 1.84
CA SER A 87 11.01 -2.00 2.12
C SER A 87 9.79 -2.91 2.28
N ILE A 88 8.68 -2.38 2.83
CA ILE A 88 7.42 -3.12 2.96
C ILE A 88 6.73 -3.25 1.61
N VAL A 89 6.69 -2.18 0.81
CA VAL A 89 6.15 -2.24 -0.58
C VAL A 89 6.88 -3.30 -1.38
N GLN A 90 8.22 -3.31 -1.32
CA GLN A 90 9.05 -4.30 -2.01
C GLN A 90 8.76 -5.71 -1.52
N TYR A 91 8.78 -5.94 -0.21
CA TYR A 91 8.53 -7.27 0.37
C TYR A 91 7.14 -7.80 0.02
N LEU A 92 6.09 -6.97 0.15
CA LEU A 92 4.72 -7.37 -0.18
C LEU A 92 4.58 -7.70 -1.68
N TYR A 93 5.16 -6.89 -2.57
CA TYR A 93 5.15 -7.16 -4.00
C TYR A 93 5.86 -8.47 -4.35
N ASP A 94 7.06 -8.69 -3.80
CA ASP A 94 7.83 -9.91 -4.00
C ASP A 94 7.13 -11.16 -3.42
N SER A 95 6.28 -10.95 -2.40
CA SER A 95 5.40 -11.99 -1.80
C SER A 95 4.09 -12.20 -2.55
N GLY A 96 3.84 -11.53 -3.68
CA GLY A 96 2.67 -11.70 -4.54
C GLY A 96 1.52 -10.73 -4.29
N ALA A 97 1.79 -9.55 -3.71
CA ALA A 97 0.77 -8.51 -3.62
C ALA A 97 0.37 -8.01 -5.01
N ILE A 98 -0.94 -7.90 -5.22
CA ILE A 98 -1.54 -7.43 -6.46
C ILE A 98 -1.47 -5.89 -6.50
N LEU A 99 -0.98 -5.34 -7.63
CA LEU A 99 -1.04 -3.91 -7.90
C LEU A 99 -2.44 -3.56 -8.44
N ASP A 100 -3.42 -3.48 -7.54
CA ASP A 100 -4.82 -3.24 -7.90
C ASP A 100 -5.00 -1.78 -8.35
N VAL A 101 -5.41 -1.60 -9.60
CA VAL A 101 -5.70 -0.31 -10.23
C VAL A 101 -7.19 -0.13 -10.54
N SER A 102 -8.07 -0.94 -9.97
CA SER A 102 -9.51 -0.89 -10.23
C SER A 102 -10.21 0.34 -9.64
N ASP A 103 -9.61 0.93 -8.60
CA ASP A 103 -10.14 2.09 -7.88
C ASP A 103 -8.97 2.98 -7.41
N PRO A 104 -9.11 4.33 -7.42
CA PRO A 104 -8.02 5.22 -7.00
C PRO A 104 -7.57 4.98 -5.55
N SER A 105 -8.48 4.60 -4.65
CA SER A 105 -8.16 4.31 -3.25
C SER A 105 -7.41 2.98 -3.06
N ARG A 106 -7.50 2.06 -4.03
CA ARG A 106 -6.80 0.77 -4.02
C ARG A 106 -5.47 0.81 -4.73
N ASN A 107 -5.27 1.83 -5.58
CA ASN A 107 -4.09 1.93 -6.43
C ASN A 107 -2.86 2.37 -5.62
N PRO A 108 -1.86 1.49 -5.41
CA PRO A 108 -0.67 1.83 -4.65
C PRO A 108 0.17 2.94 -5.30
N LEU A 109 0.06 3.15 -6.63
CA LEU A 109 0.72 4.27 -7.29
C LEU A 109 0.10 5.60 -6.84
N PHE A 110 -1.23 5.69 -6.78
CA PHE A 110 -1.93 6.88 -6.28
C PHE A 110 -1.63 7.11 -4.80
N SER A 111 -1.54 6.05 -4.01
CA SER A 111 -1.12 6.13 -2.60
C SER A 111 0.30 6.71 -2.45
N ALA A 112 1.27 6.22 -3.24
CA ALA A 112 2.64 6.73 -3.24
C ALA A 112 2.72 8.19 -3.72
N ILE A 113 1.92 8.59 -4.71
CA ILE A 113 1.83 9.99 -5.17
C ILE A 113 1.24 10.87 -4.08
N TYR A 114 0.17 10.40 -3.40
CA TYR A 114 -0.44 11.12 -2.27
C TYR A 114 0.56 11.41 -1.17
N GLY A 115 1.39 10.41 -0.80
CA GLY A 115 2.44 10.54 0.20
C GLY A 115 3.70 11.30 -0.30
N GLY A 116 3.86 11.50 -1.61
CA GLY A 116 5.03 12.18 -2.20
C GLY A 116 6.28 11.31 -2.31
N HIS A 117 6.13 9.98 -2.34
CA HIS A 117 7.23 9.01 -2.30
C HIS A 117 7.71 8.62 -3.71
N LEU A 118 8.63 9.43 -4.26
CA LEU A 118 9.15 9.26 -5.63
C LEU A 118 9.86 7.91 -5.86
N ASP A 119 10.55 7.41 -4.88
CA ASP A 119 11.25 6.11 -4.94
C ASP A 119 10.26 4.96 -5.09
N ILE A 120 9.17 4.96 -4.31
CA ILE A 120 8.07 3.99 -4.42
C ILE A 120 7.36 4.12 -5.78
N VAL A 121 7.08 5.35 -6.22
CA VAL A 121 6.51 5.58 -7.56
C VAL A 121 7.41 4.97 -8.64
N LYS A 122 8.72 5.19 -8.57
CA LYS A 122 9.68 4.62 -9.53
C LYS A 122 9.65 3.09 -9.49
N TYR A 123 9.64 2.50 -8.30
CA TYR A 123 9.61 1.06 -8.11
C TYR A 123 8.32 0.45 -8.69
N LEU A 124 7.14 0.98 -8.33
CA LEU A 124 5.85 0.48 -8.82
C LEU A 124 5.74 0.57 -10.36
N VAL A 125 6.24 1.67 -10.96
CA VAL A 125 6.27 1.82 -12.43
C VAL A 125 7.23 0.81 -13.07
N GLN A 126 8.36 0.50 -12.45
CA GLN A 126 9.30 -0.52 -12.92
C GLN A 126 8.72 -1.93 -12.76
N SER A 127 7.95 -2.17 -11.73
CA SER A 127 7.21 -3.43 -11.48
C SER A 127 6.00 -3.62 -12.42
N GLY A 128 5.72 -2.65 -13.29
CA GLY A 128 4.74 -2.80 -14.36
C GLY A 128 3.32 -2.34 -14.04
N ILE A 129 3.11 -1.58 -12.96
CA ILE A 129 1.79 -0.99 -12.68
C ILE A 129 1.29 -0.18 -13.88
N ASP A 130 0.00 -0.25 -14.19
CA ASP A 130 -0.54 0.49 -15.33
C ASP A 130 -0.70 1.98 -15.00
N ILE A 131 0.22 2.78 -15.54
CA ILE A 131 0.25 4.25 -15.37
C ILE A 131 -0.76 4.99 -16.27
N ASN A 132 -1.46 4.30 -17.17
CA ASN A 132 -2.43 4.93 -18.08
C ASN A 132 -3.86 4.90 -17.54
N VAL A 133 -4.08 4.21 -16.43
CA VAL A 133 -5.41 4.16 -15.81
C VAL A 133 -5.80 5.57 -15.38
N LYS A 134 -7.05 5.92 -15.68
CA LYS A 134 -7.65 7.19 -15.30
C LYS A 134 -8.97 6.94 -14.57
N TYR A 135 -9.27 7.82 -13.65
CA TYR A 135 -10.47 7.73 -12.82
C TYR A 135 -11.37 8.93 -13.02
N THR A 136 -12.68 8.67 -12.96
CA THR A 136 -13.72 9.70 -12.95
C THR A 136 -14.70 9.40 -11.83
N GLY A 137 -14.96 10.36 -10.98
CA GLY A 137 -15.83 10.29 -9.81
C GLY A 137 -16.18 11.70 -9.34
N ASP A 138 -16.74 11.81 -8.16
CA ASP A 138 -17.25 13.09 -7.62
C ASP A 138 -16.18 14.18 -7.55
N THR A 139 -14.94 13.83 -7.25
CA THR A 139 -13.81 14.75 -7.08
C THR A 139 -12.72 14.61 -8.15
N MET A 140 -12.86 13.66 -9.09
CA MET A 140 -11.89 13.39 -10.14
C MET A 140 -12.56 13.33 -11.50
N LYS A 141 -11.99 14.01 -12.50
CA LYS A 141 -12.45 13.93 -13.88
C LYS A 141 -11.30 13.57 -14.80
N ASP A 142 -11.35 12.37 -15.40
CA ASP A 142 -10.32 11.83 -16.30
C ASP A 142 -8.90 11.95 -15.70
N MET A 143 -8.77 11.70 -14.39
CA MET A 143 -7.55 11.90 -13.63
C MET A 143 -6.66 10.68 -13.67
N GLY A 144 -5.51 10.80 -14.32
CA GLY A 144 -4.43 9.81 -14.30
C GLY A 144 -3.37 10.12 -13.25
N ALA A 145 -2.36 9.26 -13.17
CA ALA A 145 -1.28 9.41 -12.19
C ALA A 145 -0.49 10.73 -12.36
N TYR A 146 -0.29 11.19 -13.61
CA TYR A 146 0.39 12.45 -13.87
C TYR A 146 -0.42 13.65 -13.38
N GLU A 147 -1.71 13.72 -13.75
CA GLU A 147 -2.62 14.79 -13.35
C GLU A 147 -2.76 14.82 -11.82
N PHE A 148 -2.88 13.67 -11.18
CA PHE A 148 -2.95 13.55 -9.73
C PHE A 148 -1.69 14.06 -9.03
N ALA A 149 -0.51 13.76 -9.58
CA ALA A 149 0.76 14.29 -9.06
C ALA A 149 0.84 15.82 -9.15
N ILE A 150 0.36 16.42 -10.25
CA ILE A 150 0.27 17.89 -10.40
C ILE A 150 -0.68 18.48 -9.36
N GLU A 151 -1.87 17.90 -9.19
CA GLU A 151 -2.86 18.38 -8.22
C GLU A 151 -2.33 18.35 -6.78
N ARG A 152 -1.52 17.32 -6.47
CA ARG A 152 -0.88 17.16 -5.15
C ARG A 152 0.40 17.99 -4.99
N GLY A 153 0.81 18.75 -6.00
CA GLY A 153 2.04 19.54 -5.96
C GLY A 153 3.33 18.70 -6.00
N GLN A 154 3.24 17.42 -6.38
CA GLN A 154 4.37 16.49 -6.45
C GLN A 154 5.12 16.64 -7.79
N ILE A 155 5.84 17.73 -7.96
CA ILE A 155 6.41 18.14 -9.27
C ILE A 155 7.41 17.11 -9.80
N GLU A 156 8.32 16.60 -8.98
CA GLU A 156 9.33 15.62 -9.42
C GLU A 156 8.66 14.29 -9.85
N ILE A 157 7.61 13.87 -9.15
CA ILE A 157 6.81 12.69 -9.51
C ILE A 157 6.10 12.93 -10.85
N ALA A 158 5.47 14.10 -11.02
CA ALA A 158 4.79 14.46 -12.25
C ALA A 158 5.75 14.44 -13.44
N GLU A 159 6.93 15.05 -13.33
CA GLU A 159 7.94 15.03 -14.38
C GLU A 159 8.43 13.62 -14.71
N TYR A 160 8.61 12.77 -13.70
CA TYR A 160 8.97 11.37 -13.91
C TYR A 160 7.87 10.63 -14.69
N LEU A 161 6.62 10.75 -14.28
CA LEU A 161 5.47 10.09 -14.93
C LEU A 161 5.29 10.59 -16.37
N LYS A 162 5.38 11.89 -16.62
CA LYS A 162 5.32 12.48 -17.97
C LYS A 162 6.36 11.87 -18.91
N ARG A 163 7.59 11.72 -18.44
CA ARG A 163 8.66 11.08 -19.25
C ARG A 163 8.35 9.62 -19.56
N LYS A 164 7.74 8.89 -18.62
CA LYS A 164 7.38 7.48 -18.83
C LYS A 164 6.20 7.32 -19.81
N LEU A 165 5.19 8.17 -19.70
CA LEU A 165 4.03 8.19 -20.61
C LEU A 165 4.48 8.50 -22.05
N ASN A 166 5.31 9.52 -22.26
CA ASN A 166 5.83 9.91 -23.58
C ASN A 166 6.65 8.79 -24.24
N LYS A 167 7.51 8.09 -23.49
CA LYS A 167 8.27 6.94 -24.01
C LYS A 167 7.39 5.77 -24.47
N LYS A 168 6.26 5.57 -23.81
CA LYS A 168 5.30 4.50 -24.18
C LYS A 168 4.56 4.83 -25.47
N VAL A 169 4.22 6.10 -25.68
CA VAL A 169 3.62 6.59 -26.95
C VAL A 169 4.59 6.44 -28.13
N GLN A 170 5.84 6.87 -27.96
CA GLN A 170 6.86 6.73 -29.01
C GLN A 170 7.11 5.28 -29.41
N LYS A 171 7.13 4.35 -28.45
CA LYS A 171 7.30 2.91 -28.75
C LYS A 171 6.09 2.29 -29.48
N ARG A 172 4.88 2.83 -29.34
CA ARG A 172 3.71 2.39 -30.11
C ARG A 172 3.76 2.89 -31.54
N VAL A 173 4.07 4.16 -31.74
CA VAL A 173 4.17 4.77 -33.10
C VAL A 173 5.28 4.16 -33.95
N LEU A 174 6.33 3.59 -33.37
CA LEU A 174 7.43 2.92 -34.10
C LEU A 174 7.16 1.44 -34.41
N LYS A 175 6.04 0.87 -33.97
CA LYS A 175 5.65 -0.53 -34.17
C LYS A 175 4.52 -0.69 -35.20
N ASP A 176 3.86 0.41 -35.56
CA ASP A 176 2.86 0.54 -36.63
C ASP A 176 3.54 1.05 -37.89
#